data_1183172b09c4f718aca00197ff203c49
#
_entry.id   1183172b09c4f718aca00197ff203c49
#
_cell.length_a   1.000
_cell.length_b   1.000
_cell.length_c   1.000
_cell.angle_alpha   90.00
_cell.angle_beta   90.00
_cell.angle_gamma   90.00
#
_symmetry.space_group_name_H-M   'P 1'
#
loop_
_entity.id
_entity.type
_entity.pdbx_description
1 polymer ?
#
loop_
_entity_poly.entity_id
_entity_poly.type
_entity_poly.pdbx_seq_one_letter_code
_entity_poly.pdbx_strand_id
1 'polypeptide(L)'
;VNKKVKKHLFNVLFVLFLLALTVFILLKSNEELSWADVRSFFSGCNAWYIAAAVGCMFVFLIAEAFSLKNIARKFGYKTKFVSALAYSSADAYYSALTPSATGGQPASAYYMVKDGIDGGATTFILVFNLLGYTAAIFVLGLTAFVISIFSSSGGWVFFEFGTLSKVLIIV
;
A
#
# COMPACT_ATOMS: atom_id res chain seq x y z
N VAL A 1 -33.86 -10.81 -13.47
CA VAL A 1 -32.41 -10.89 -13.25
C VAL A 1 -32.12 -10.49 -11.80
N ASN A 2 -31.55 -11.42 -11.04
CA ASN A 2 -31.39 -11.36 -9.57
C ASN A 2 -30.55 -10.09 -9.20
N LYS A 3 -31.07 -9.26 -8.30
CA LYS A 3 -30.45 -7.99 -7.87
C LYS A 3 -28.99 -8.16 -7.41
N LYS A 4 -28.65 -9.34 -6.87
CA LYS A 4 -27.28 -9.73 -6.50
C LYS A 4 -26.35 -9.91 -7.71
N VAL A 5 -26.83 -10.55 -8.79
CA VAL A 5 -26.05 -10.77 -10.02
C VAL A 5 -25.75 -9.46 -10.72
N LYS A 6 -26.72 -8.55 -10.77
CA LYS A 6 -26.54 -7.21 -11.35
C LYS A 6 -25.50 -6.38 -10.58
N LYS A 7 -25.45 -6.49 -9.25
CA LYS A 7 -24.45 -5.81 -8.41
C LYS A 7 -23.04 -6.41 -8.61
N HIS A 8 -22.91 -7.74 -8.70
CA HIS A 8 -21.63 -8.39 -9.01
C HIS A 8 -21.13 -8.04 -10.41
N LEU A 9 -22.03 -8.06 -11.40
CA LEU A 9 -21.68 -7.70 -12.78
C LEU A 9 -21.21 -6.24 -12.86
N PHE A 10 -21.88 -5.32 -12.17
CA PHE A 10 -21.49 -3.92 -12.10
C PHE A 10 -20.11 -3.75 -11.45
N ASN A 11 -19.82 -4.45 -10.34
CA ASN A 11 -18.53 -4.39 -9.67
C ASN A 11 -17.39 -4.93 -10.57
N VAL A 12 -17.64 -6.06 -11.26
CA VAL A 12 -16.66 -6.63 -12.20
C VAL A 12 -16.41 -5.68 -13.37
N LEU A 13 -17.48 -5.12 -13.95
CA LEU A 13 -17.37 -4.15 -15.05
C LEU A 13 -16.62 -2.88 -14.61
N PHE A 14 -16.86 -2.41 -13.39
CA PHE A 14 -16.17 -1.25 -12.82
C PHE A 14 -14.67 -1.52 -12.61
N VAL A 15 -14.31 -2.70 -12.09
CA VAL A 15 -12.90 -3.10 -11.94
C VAL A 15 -12.21 -3.22 -13.30
N LEU A 16 -12.88 -3.83 -14.29
CA LEU A 16 -12.37 -3.93 -15.66
C LEU A 16 -12.20 -2.54 -16.30
N PHE A 17 -13.14 -1.62 -16.06
CA PHE A 17 -13.05 -0.25 -16.54
C PHE A 17 -11.85 0.49 -15.92
N LEU A 18 -11.64 0.37 -14.59
CA LEU A 18 -10.48 0.97 -13.93
C LEU A 18 -9.17 0.38 -14.45
N LEU A 19 -9.12 -0.93 -14.67
CA LEU A 19 -7.94 -1.60 -15.21
C LEU A 19 -7.65 -1.14 -16.65
N ALA A 20 -8.69 -1.06 -17.49
CA ALA A 20 -8.58 -0.54 -18.85
C ALA A 20 -8.14 0.93 -18.86
N LEU A 21 -8.69 1.76 -17.96
CA LEU A 21 -8.30 3.16 -17.81
C LEU A 21 -6.84 3.30 -17.40
N THR A 22 -6.38 2.49 -16.44
CA THR A 22 -4.98 2.48 -16.00
C THR A 22 -4.04 2.10 -17.15
N VAL A 23 -4.37 1.02 -17.88
CA VAL A 23 -3.59 0.60 -19.05
C VAL A 23 -3.61 1.68 -20.13
N PHE A 24 -4.76 2.30 -20.39
CA PHE A 24 -4.89 3.39 -21.38
C PHE A 24 -4.03 4.61 -21.00
N ILE A 25 -4.04 5.01 -19.72
CA ILE A 25 -3.21 6.12 -19.23
C ILE A 25 -1.73 5.77 -19.36
N LEU A 26 -1.32 4.56 -18.97
CA LEU A 26 0.06 4.11 -19.09
C LEU A 26 0.53 4.08 -20.55
N LEU A 27 -0.30 3.61 -21.48
CA LEU A 27 0.02 3.57 -22.89
C LEU A 27 0.06 4.96 -23.54
N LYS A 28 -0.81 5.88 -23.10
CA LYS A 28 -0.86 7.24 -23.64
C LYS A 28 0.19 8.18 -23.03
N SER A 29 0.55 7.95 -21.76
CA SER A 29 1.53 8.77 -21.05
C SER A 29 2.98 8.48 -21.46
N ASN A 30 3.23 7.32 -22.07
CA ASN A 30 4.56 6.92 -22.53
C ASN A 30 4.45 6.45 -23.98
N GLU A 31 4.55 7.37 -24.94
CA GLU A 31 4.63 7.03 -26.37
C GLU A 31 5.84 6.15 -26.72
N GLU A 32 6.80 6.01 -25.78
CA GLU A 32 8.01 5.20 -25.92
C GLU A 32 7.95 3.83 -25.22
N LEU A 33 6.91 3.55 -24.38
CA LEU A 33 6.82 2.28 -23.65
C LEU A 33 6.25 1.17 -24.56
N SER A 34 7.15 0.49 -25.24
CA SER A 34 6.82 -0.70 -26.04
C SER A 34 6.72 -1.95 -25.13
N TRP A 35 5.90 -2.93 -25.52
CA TRP A 35 5.92 -4.27 -24.93
C TRP A 35 7.31 -4.93 -24.96
N ALA A 36 8.15 -4.55 -25.93
CA ALA A 36 9.54 -4.97 -26.00
C ALA A 36 10.35 -4.44 -24.82
N ASP A 37 10.11 -3.19 -24.37
CA ASP A 37 10.82 -2.58 -23.25
C ASP A 37 10.41 -3.21 -21.92
N VAL A 38 9.12 -3.50 -21.72
CA VAL A 38 8.65 -4.25 -20.57
C VAL A 38 9.29 -5.64 -20.50
N ARG A 39 9.36 -6.33 -21.64
CA ARG A 39 10.00 -7.65 -21.70
C ARG A 39 11.50 -7.58 -21.49
N SER A 40 12.18 -6.59 -22.05
CA SER A 40 13.62 -6.38 -21.85
C SER A 40 13.94 -6.02 -20.40
N PHE A 41 13.08 -5.22 -19.75
CA PHE A 41 13.20 -4.92 -18.32
C PHE A 41 13.13 -6.19 -17.47
N PHE A 42 12.13 -7.05 -17.68
CA PHE A 42 12.02 -8.31 -16.95
C PHE A 42 13.11 -9.32 -17.28
N SER A 43 13.61 -9.34 -18.50
CA SER A 43 14.73 -10.23 -18.88
C SER A 43 16.09 -9.72 -18.39
N GLY A 44 16.24 -8.41 -18.21
CA GLY A 44 17.43 -7.78 -17.65
C GLY A 44 17.43 -7.65 -16.13
N CYS A 45 16.28 -7.83 -15.47
CA CYS A 45 16.19 -7.77 -14.03
C CYS A 45 16.87 -8.99 -13.38
N ASN A 46 17.83 -8.73 -12.51
CA ASN A 46 18.39 -9.78 -11.68
C ASN A 46 17.31 -10.31 -10.71
N ALA A 47 17.02 -11.61 -10.80
CA ALA A 47 16.01 -12.29 -9.97
C ALA A 47 16.22 -12.05 -8.46
N TRP A 48 17.44 -11.72 -8.04
CA TRP A 48 17.76 -11.39 -6.66
C TRP A 48 17.05 -10.13 -6.16
N TYR A 49 16.91 -9.09 -7.00
CA TYR A 49 16.18 -7.88 -6.63
C TYR A 49 14.68 -8.13 -6.48
N ILE A 50 14.12 -9.00 -7.34
CA ILE A 50 12.71 -9.39 -7.25
C ILE A 50 12.48 -10.18 -5.95
N ALA A 51 13.36 -11.14 -5.64
CA ALA A 51 13.29 -11.90 -4.40
C ALA A 51 13.43 -11.00 -3.16
N ALA A 52 14.33 -10.02 -3.20
CA ALA A 52 14.50 -9.04 -2.13
C ALA A 52 13.24 -8.18 -1.94
N ALA A 53 12.61 -7.71 -3.03
CA ALA A 53 11.37 -6.94 -2.97
C ALA A 53 10.22 -7.73 -2.35
N VAL A 54 10.05 -9.00 -2.75
CA VAL A 54 9.06 -9.90 -2.15
C VAL A 54 9.38 -10.14 -0.67
N GLY A 55 10.65 -10.36 -0.32
CA GLY A 55 11.09 -10.49 1.07
C GLY A 55 10.75 -9.26 1.92
N CYS A 56 11.00 -8.05 1.40
CA CYS A 56 10.64 -6.80 2.06
C CYS A 56 9.12 -6.68 2.29
N MET A 57 8.30 -7.13 1.34
CA MET A 57 6.84 -7.14 1.48
C MET A 57 6.39 -8.05 2.63
N PHE A 58 6.98 -9.24 2.75
CA PHE A 58 6.69 -10.14 3.88
C PHE A 58 7.13 -9.54 5.23
N VAL A 59 8.30 -8.92 5.29
CA VAL A 59 8.78 -8.23 6.48
C VAL A 59 7.82 -7.12 6.89
N PHE A 60 7.33 -6.35 5.92
CA PHE A 60 6.34 -5.30 6.14
C PHE A 60 5.05 -5.86 6.76
N LEU A 61 4.45 -6.90 6.16
CA LEU A 61 3.22 -7.52 6.67
C LEU A 61 3.40 -8.08 8.09
N ILE A 62 4.55 -8.70 8.37
CA ILE A 62 4.88 -9.23 9.70
C ILE A 62 5.02 -8.09 10.72
N ALA A 63 5.72 -7.03 10.38
CA ALA A 63 5.91 -5.87 11.25
C ALA A 63 4.58 -5.19 11.58
N GLU A 64 3.72 -5.02 10.59
CA GLU A 64 2.38 -4.47 10.76
C GLU A 64 1.50 -5.37 11.64
N ALA A 65 1.53 -6.69 11.42
CA ALA A 65 0.83 -7.65 12.28
C ALA A 65 1.31 -7.57 13.74
N PHE A 66 2.61 -7.40 13.98
CA PHE A 66 3.14 -7.18 15.32
C PHE A 66 2.64 -5.86 15.93
N SER A 67 2.58 -4.80 15.15
CA SER A 67 2.03 -3.51 15.58
C SER A 67 0.58 -3.66 16.02
N LEU A 68 -0.29 -4.19 15.17
CA LEU A 68 -1.71 -4.40 15.44
C LEU A 68 -1.92 -5.30 16.68
N LYS A 69 -1.17 -6.40 16.79
CA LYS A 69 -1.22 -7.30 17.94
C LYS A 69 -0.84 -6.59 19.24
N ASN A 70 0.22 -5.79 19.25
CA ASN A 70 0.69 -5.09 20.43
C ASN A 70 -0.27 -4.00 20.86
N ILE A 71 -0.86 -3.26 19.90
CA ILE A 71 -1.88 -2.25 20.18
C ILE A 71 -3.12 -2.94 20.76
N ALA A 72 -3.64 -3.99 20.10
CA ALA A 72 -4.80 -4.74 20.57
C ALA A 72 -4.60 -5.28 21.99
N ARG A 73 -3.39 -5.78 22.31
CA ARG A 73 -3.06 -6.24 23.65
C ARG A 73 -3.15 -5.14 24.70
N LYS A 74 -2.74 -3.90 24.37
CA LYS A 74 -2.86 -2.75 25.28
C LYS A 74 -4.31 -2.37 25.55
N PHE A 75 -5.21 -2.64 24.62
CA PHE A 75 -6.66 -2.50 24.79
C PHE A 75 -7.33 -3.70 25.48
N GLY A 76 -6.54 -4.68 25.98
CA GLY A 76 -7.02 -5.84 26.72
C GLY A 76 -7.39 -7.05 25.86
N TYR A 77 -7.23 -6.98 24.54
CA TYR A 77 -7.56 -8.07 23.63
C TYR A 77 -6.37 -9.00 23.40
N LYS A 78 -6.55 -10.30 23.67
CA LYS A 78 -5.51 -11.34 23.43
C LYS A 78 -5.63 -11.87 22.01
N THR A 79 -5.14 -11.14 21.02
CA THR A 79 -5.09 -11.58 19.62
C THR A 79 -3.93 -12.53 19.37
N LYS A 80 -4.18 -13.62 18.63
CA LYS A 80 -3.14 -14.51 18.13
C LYS A 80 -2.36 -13.80 17.01
N PHE A 81 -1.09 -14.16 16.84
CA PHE A 81 -0.27 -13.57 15.77
C PHE A 81 -0.85 -13.85 14.37
N VAL A 82 -1.40 -15.06 14.16
CA VAL A 82 -2.04 -15.43 12.89
C VAL A 82 -3.26 -14.57 12.58
N SER A 83 -4.09 -14.23 13.59
CA SER A 83 -5.22 -13.31 13.40
C SER A 83 -4.71 -11.90 13.04
N ALA A 84 -3.68 -11.41 13.73
CA ALA A 84 -3.09 -10.10 13.42
C ALA A 84 -2.48 -10.08 12.00
N LEU A 85 -1.86 -11.16 11.57
CA LEU A 85 -1.35 -11.30 10.21
C LEU A 85 -2.49 -11.31 9.17
N ALA A 86 -3.62 -11.93 9.50
CA ALA A 86 -4.80 -11.89 8.64
C ALA A 86 -5.37 -10.46 8.51
N TYR A 87 -5.37 -9.66 9.58
CA TYR A 87 -5.81 -8.27 9.54
C TYR A 87 -4.90 -7.41 8.66
N SER A 88 -3.58 -7.52 8.84
CA SER A 88 -2.57 -6.82 8.04
C SER A 88 -2.63 -7.23 6.56
N SER A 89 -2.76 -8.54 6.29
CA SER A 89 -2.90 -9.03 4.91
C SER A 89 -4.20 -8.57 4.25
N ALA A 90 -5.30 -8.51 5.01
CA ALA A 90 -6.56 -7.98 4.51
C ALA A 90 -6.45 -6.49 4.19
N ASP A 91 -5.80 -5.71 5.07
CA ASP A 91 -5.54 -4.28 4.82
C ASP A 91 -4.76 -4.09 3.52
N ALA A 92 -3.62 -4.75 3.35
CA ALA A 92 -2.80 -4.66 2.16
C ALA A 92 -3.55 -5.09 0.88
N TYR A 93 -4.28 -6.22 0.93
CA TYR A 93 -5.01 -6.75 -0.22
C TYR A 93 -6.14 -5.81 -0.66
N TYR A 94 -7.00 -5.38 0.27
CA TYR A 94 -8.12 -4.51 -0.08
C TYR A 94 -7.69 -3.08 -0.40
N SER A 95 -6.58 -2.60 0.19
CA SER A 95 -5.95 -1.34 -0.21
C SER A 95 -5.48 -1.38 -1.67
N ALA A 96 -4.88 -2.50 -2.10
CA ALA A 96 -4.45 -2.66 -3.48
C ALA A 96 -5.62 -2.74 -4.50
N LEU A 97 -6.79 -3.23 -4.08
CA LEU A 97 -7.97 -3.40 -4.94
C LEU A 97 -8.87 -2.15 -5.01
N THR A 98 -8.71 -1.21 -4.10
CA THR A 98 -9.61 -0.06 -4.01
C THR A 98 -8.93 1.24 -4.43
N PRO A 99 -9.64 2.13 -5.12
CA PRO A 99 -9.12 3.45 -5.46
C PRO A 99 -8.68 4.19 -4.18
N SER A 100 -7.55 4.84 -4.24
CA SER A 100 -6.96 5.58 -3.10
C SER A 100 -6.71 4.75 -1.85
N ALA A 101 -6.56 3.42 -1.98
CA ALA A 101 -6.30 2.48 -0.88
C ALA A 101 -7.31 2.57 0.29
N THR A 102 -8.55 2.96 0.03
CA THR A 102 -9.56 3.23 1.08
C THR A 102 -10.17 1.97 1.66
N GLY A 103 -10.05 0.82 1.00
CA GLY A 103 -10.72 -0.43 1.40
C GLY A 103 -9.98 -1.23 2.47
N GLY A 104 -8.72 -0.97 2.70
CA GLY A 104 -7.89 -1.75 3.62
C GLY A 104 -8.36 -1.65 5.06
N GLN A 105 -8.47 -0.43 5.60
CA GLN A 105 -8.89 -0.19 6.97
C GLN A 105 -10.28 -0.80 7.30
N PRO A 106 -11.32 -0.60 6.48
CA PRO A 106 -12.61 -1.26 6.69
C PRO A 106 -12.53 -2.79 6.64
N ALA A 107 -11.69 -3.36 5.76
CA ALA A 107 -11.51 -4.80 5.67
C ALA A 107 -10.84 -5.34 6.94
N SER A 108 -9.77 -4.72 7.40
CA SER A 108 -9.09 -5.06 8.65
C SER A 108 -10.06 -4.98 9.83
N ALA A 109 -10.86 -3.89 9.91
CA ALA A 109 -11.90 -3.72 10.94
C ALA A 109 -12.92 -4.85 10.93
N TYR A 110 -13.39 -5.26 9.77
CA TYR A 110 -14.33 -6.36 9.63
C TYR A 110 -13.80 -7.67 10.24
N TYR A 111 -12.55 -8.02 9.95
CA TYR A 111 -11.93 -9.24 10.49
C TYR A 111 -11.70 -9.14 12.00
N MET A 112 -11.30 -7.96 12.52
CA MET A 112 -11.11 -7.73 13.94
C MET A 112 -12.41 -7.86 14.73
N VAL A 113 -13.49 -7.29 14.23
CA VAL A 113 -14.83 -7.41 14.84
C VAL A 113 -15.34 -8.86 14.77
N LYS A 114 -15.11 -9.56 13.66
CA LYS A 114 -15.44 -10.97 13.52
C LYS A 114 -14.71 -11.86 14.53
N ASP A 115 -13.49 -11.52 14.91
CA ASP A 115 -12.69 -12.22 15.92
C ASP A 115 -13.06 -11.80 17.35
N GLY A 116 -14.12 -10.98 17.54
CA GLY A 116 -14.70 -10.61 18.84
C GLY A 116 -14.09 -9.35 19.47
N ILE A 117 -13.34 -8.54 18.71
CA ILE A 117 -12.90 -7.23 19.19
C ILE A 117 -14.07 -6.25 19.03
N ASP A 118 -14.36 -5.50 20.07
CA ASP A 118 -15.41 -4.47 20.03
C ASP A 118 -15.16 -3.44 18.92
N GLY A 119 -16.24 -2.99 18.25
CA GLY A 119 -16.13 -2.06 17.12
C GLY A 119 -15.48 -0.73 17.46
N GLY A 120 -15.76 -0.21 18.66
CA GLY A 120 -15.12 1.01 19.16
C GLY A 120 -13.62 0.79 19.37
N ALA A 121 -13.24 -0.30 20.07
CA ALA A 121 -11.84 -0.65 20.27
C ALA A 121 -11.10 -0.92 18.94
N THR A 122 -11.75 -1.59 17.98
CA THR A 122 -11.22 -1.81 16.64
C THR A 122 -10.86 -0.50 15.95
N THR A 123 -11.76 0.48 15.98
CA THR A 123 -11.52 1.80 15.39
C THR A 123 -10.31 2.49 16.04
N PHE A 124 -10.23 2.47 17.37
CA PHE A 124 -9.07 3.04 18.08
C PHE A 124 -7.77 2.32 17.73
N ILE A 125 -7.77 1.00 17.67
CA ILE A 125 -6.57 0.21 17.33
C ILE A 125 -6.07 0.58 15.93
N LEU A 126 -6.97 0.67 14.95
CA LEU A 126 -6.61 1.01 13.57
C LEU A 126 -6.14 2.46 13.44
N VAL A 127 -6.80 3.42 14.12
CA VAL A 127 -6.37 4.83 14.14
C VAL A 127 -4.98 4.96 14.78
N PHE A 128 -4.72 4.28 15.90
CA PHE A 128 -3.40 4.28 16.52
C PHE A 128 -2.32 3.67 15.60
N ASN A 129 -2.65 2.59 14.88
CA ASN A 129 -1.73 2.00 13.90
C ASN A 129 -1.43 2.99 12.77
N LEU A 130 -2.46 3.66 12.23
CA LEU A 130 -2.32 4.67 11.20
C LEU A 130 -1.47 5.86 11.66
N LEU A 131 -1.70 6.36 12.87
CA LEU A 131 -0.90 7.45 13.45
C LEU A 131 0.56 7.05 13.62
N GLY A 132 0.82 5.82 14.11
CA GLY A 132 2.18 5.28 14.24
C GLY A 132 2.90 5.17 12.90
N TYR A 133 2.21 4.67 11.89
CA TYR A 133 2.73 4.58 10.52
C TYR A 133 3.04 5.97 9.92
N THR A 134 2.10 6.90 10.05
CA THR A 134 2.28 8.27 9.56
C THR A 134 3.44 8.98 10.28
N ALA A 135 3.54 8.82 11.61
CA ALA A 135 4.64 9.37 12.39
C ALA A 135 5.99 8.79 11.96
N ALA A 136 6.06 7.47 11.71
CA ALA A 136 7.29 6.82 11.22
C ALA A 136 7.72 7.37 9.85
N ILE A 137 6.80 7.52 8.92
CA ILE A 137 7.09 8.12 7.59
C ILE A 137 7.58 9.56 7.75
N PHE A 138 6.93 10.35 8.61
CA PHE A 138 7.32 11.73 8.86
C PHE A 138 8.74 11.82 9.43
N VAL A 139 9.07 10.99 10.44
CA VAL A 139 10.42 10.95 11.03
C VAL A 139 11.46 10.53 10.00
N LEU A 140 11.18 9.46 9.21
CA LEU A 140 12.09 9.01 8.16
C LEU A 140 12.29 10.08 7.07
N GLY A 141 11.22 10.74 6.65
CA GLY A 141 11.29 11.84 5.67
C GLY A 141 12.11 13.03 6.20
N LEU A 142 11.89 13.40 7.46
CA LEU A 142 12.62 14.48 8.09
C LEU A 142 14.11 14.14 8.24
N THR A 143 14.44 12.91 8.67
CA THR A 143 15.83 12.47 8.78
C THR A 143 16.54 12.44 7.42
N ALA A 144 15.87 11.92 6.38
CA ALA A 144 16.41 11.94 5.02
C ALA A 144 16.64 13.38 4.52
N PHE A 145 15.71 14.28 4.81
CA PHE A 145 15.83 15.70 4.47
C PHE A 145 17.03 16.37 5.18
N VAL A 146 17.18 16.14 6.48
CA VAL A 146 18.30 16.68 7.26
C VAL A 146 19.63 16.14 6.75
N ILE A 147 19.74 14.82 6.50
CA ILE A 147 20.94 14.19 5.94
C ILE A 147 21.27 14.80 4.56
N SER A 148 20.26 15.05 3.72
CA SER A 148 20.43 15.68 2.41
C SER A 148 21.01 17.09 2.50
N ILE A 149 20.61 17.88 3.51
CA ILE A 149 21.15 19.24 3.73
C ILE A 149 22.61 19.17 4.18
N PHE A 150 22.96 18.25 5.08
CA PHE A 150 24.32 18.14 5.63
C PHE A 150 25.27 17.37 4.71
N SER A 151 24.76 16.54 3.80
CA SER A 151 25.59 15.84 2.83
C SER A 151 26.00 16.83 1.74
N SER A 152 27.29 17.17 1.69
CA SER A 152 27.91 18.08 0.70
C SER A 152 27.74 17.59 -0.76
N SER A 153 27.11 16.45 -0.97
CA SER A 153 26.74 15.86 -2.26
C SER A 153 25.30 16.22 -2.68
N GLY A 154 24.78 17.35 -2.20
CA GLY A 154 23.38 17.81 -2.34
C GLY A 154 22.84 18.06 -3.76
N GLY A 155 23.42 17.42 -4.78
CA GLY A 155 22.90 17.50 -6.14
C GLY A 155 21.82 16.45 -6.48
N TRP A 156 21.74 15.34 -5.77
CA TRP A 156 20.94 14.18 -6.23
C TRP A 156 19.48 14.23 -5.79
N VAL A 157 19.18 14.66 -4.57
CA VAL A 157 17.80 14.66 -4.05
C VAL A 157 16.96 15.78 -4.67
N PHE A 158 17.54 16.94 -4.94
CA PHE A 158 16.83 18.03 -5.62
C PHE A 158 16.63 17.77 -7.12
N PHE A 159 17.47 16.95 -7.75
CA PHE A 159 17.35 16.62 -9.15
C PHE A 159 16.12 15.73 -9.43
N GLU A 160 15.82 14.77 -8.55
CA GLU A 160 14.64 13.94 -8.71
C GLU A 160 13.32 14.68 -8.40
N PHE A 161 13.32 15.59 -7.43
CA PHE A 161 12.13 16.43 -7.19
C PHE A 161 11.83 17.35 -8.38
N GLY A 162 12.85 17.87 -9.05
CA GLY A 162 12.70 18.65 -10.27
C GLY A 162 12.11 17.86 -11.44
N THR A 163 12.42 16.58 -11.55
CA THR A 163 11.85 15.68 -12.56
C THR A 163 10.43 15.26 -12.23
N LEU A 164 10.12 14.98 -10.96
CA LEU A 164 8.76 14.69 -10.49
C LEU A 164 7.83 15.91 -10.63
N SER A 165 8.32 17.12 -10.39
CA SER A 165 7.52 18.33 -10.61
C SER A 165 7.21 18.56 -12.09
N LYS A 166 8.12 18.22 -13.00
CA LYS A 166 7.85 18.29 -14.45
C LYS A 166 6.81 17.25 -14.90
N VAL A 167 6.81 16.06 -14.31
CA VAL A 167 5.78 15.04 -14.56
C VAL A 167 4.42 15.49 -14.03
N LEU A 168 4.37 16.19 -12.89
CA LEU A 168 3.12 16.68 -12.29
C LEU A 168 2.52 17.90 -13.00
N ILE A 169 3.33 18.66 -13.74
CA ILE A 169 2.87 19.83 -14.52
C ILE A 169 2.39 19.44 -15.93
N ILE A 170 2.72 18.23 -16.39
CA ILE A 170 2.30 17.72 -17.72
C ILE A 170 0.98 16.91 -17.62
N VAL A 171 0.43 16.69 -16.43
CA VAL A 171 -0.91 16.15 -16.19
C VAL A 171 -1.86 17.28 -15.83
#